data_27ec4b593d3d8fdfcfbd75245e188be0
#
_entry.id   27ec4b593d3d8fdfcfbd75245e188be0
#
_cell.length_a   1.000
_cell.length_b   1.000
_cell.length_c   1.000
_cell.angle_alpha   90.00
_cell.angle_beta   90.00
_cell.angle_gamma   90.00
#
_symmetry.space_group_name_H-M   'P 1'
#
loop_
_entity.id
_entity.type
_entity.pdbx_description
1 polymer ?
#
loop_
_entity_poly.entity_id
_entity_poly.type
_entity_poly.pdbx_seq_one_letter_code
_entity_poly.pdbx_strand_id
1 'polypeptide(L)'
;EPNAEDFTTGLFESSYTFMDFIELFEDINFKKFDKIKDIGKIFNTKKANTMKYYLSQSIIEDIKIKNYSNKTYKIIKYNCPNDLKSDFGNYCMKNADIDFCVLWTFDHKINKYIYSLRSTNEKEDTSIIATFFNGGGHRNASGFEHFEHPNILFC
;
A
#
# COMPACT_ATOMS: atom_id res chain seq x y z
N GLU A 1 -1.12 -19.00 8.42
CA GLU A 1 -0.69 -20.10 7.53
C GLU A 1 -0.69 -19.59 6.08
N PRO A 2 0.36 -19.88 5.27
CA PRO A 2 0.46 -19.39 3.88
C PRO A 2 -0.74 -19.79 3.00
N ASN A 3 -1.41 -20.86 3.34
CA ASN A 3 -2.56 -21.41 2.57
C ASN A 3 -3.87 -20.61 2.75
N ALA A 4 -4.03 -19.87 3.85
CA ALA A 4 -5.26 -19.10 4.10
C ALA A 4 -5.29 -17.81 3.27
N GLU A 5 -4.16 -17.14 3.12
CA GLU A 5 -4.05 -15.92 2.29
C GLU A 5 -4.32 -16.24 0.81
N ASP A 6 -3.72 -17.32 0.28
CA ASP A 6 -3.94 -17.74 -1.11
C ASP A 6 -5.42 -18.10 -1.34
N PHE A 7 -6.05 -18.81 -0.41
CA PHE A 7 -7.47 -19.14 -0.52
C PHE A 7 -8.36 -17.90 -0.52
N THR A 8 -8.12 -16.96 0.41
CA THR A 8 -8.89 -15.72 0.51
C THR A 8 -8.73 -14.87 -0.75
N THR A 9 -7.51 -14.70 -1.25
CA THR A 9 -7.25 -14.00 -2.50
C THR A 9 -7.95 -14.68 -3.67
N GLY A 10 -7.88 -16.00 -3.77
CA GLY A 10 -8.53 -16.78 -4.83
C GLY A 10 -10.05 -16.61 -4.83
N LEU A 11 -10.69 -16.56 -3.67
CA LEU A 11 -12.13 -16.28 -3.54
C LEU A 11 -12.51 -14.91 -4.10
N PHE A 12 -11.78 -13.86 -3.71
CA PHE A 12 -12.04 -12.50 -4.18
C PHE A 12 -11.84 -12.37 -5.70
N GLU A 13 -10.75 -12.91 -6.23
CA GLU A 13 -10.40 -12.80 -7.64
C GLU A 13 -11.28 -13.66 -8.56
N SER A 14 -11.93 -14.71 -8.01
CA SER A 14 -12.82 -15.58 -8.77
C SER A 14 -14.26 -15.08 -8.87
N SER A 15 -14.60 -13.94 -8.24
CA SER A 15 -15.95 -13.37 -8.26
C SER A 15 -17.06 -14.36 -7.84
N TYR A 16 -16.82 -15.17 -6.81
CA TYR A 16 -17.77 -16.17 -6.32
C TYR A 16 -19.08 -15.55 -5.87
N THR A 17 -20.20 -16.10 -6.33
CA THR A 17 -21.53 -15.80 -5.82
C THR A 17 -21.81 -16.53 -4.51
N PHE A 18 -22.91 -16.17 -3.84
CA PHE A 18 -23.35 -16.89 -2.63
C PHE A 18 -23.62 -18.41 -2.92
N MET A 19 -24.17 -18.71 -4.10
CA MET A 19 -24.44 -20.11 -4.49
C MET A 19 -23.15 -20.88 -4.74
N ASP A 20 -22.16 -20.25 -5.40
CA ASP A 20 -20.84 -20.86 -5.59
C ASP A 20 -20.17 -21.14 -4.24
N PHE A 21 -20.40 -20.26 -3.24
CA PHE A 21 -19.87 -20.44 -1.89
C PHE A 21 -20.51 -21.66 -1.19
N ILE A 22 -21.83 -21.86 -1.32
CA ILE A 22 -22.52 -23.05 -0.80
C ILE A 22 -21.97 -24.33 -1.46
N GLU A 23 -21.86 -24.36 -2.78
CA GLU A 23 -21.31 -25.50 -3.52
C GLU A 23 -19.88 -25.85 -3.11
N LEU A 24 -19.11 -24.85 -2.63
CA LEU A 24 -17.75 -25.07 -2.15
C LEU A 24 -17.72 -25.97 -0.92
N PHE A 25 -18.69 -25.84 0.00
CA PHE A 25 -18.80 -26.68 1.20
C PHE A 25 -19.37 -28.08 0.91
N GLU A 26 -19.99 -28.28 -0.24
CA GLU A 26 -20.48 -29.59 -0.69
C GLU A 26 -19.41 -30.41 -1.43
N ASP A 27 -18.25 -29.80 -1.75
CA ASP A 27 -17.14 -30.46 -2.41
C ASP A 27 -16.34 -31.36 -1.46
N ILE A 28 -16.81 -32.58 -1.27
CA ILE A 28 -16.23 -33.61 -0.39
C ILE A 28 -14.75 -33.88 -0.69
N ASN A 29 -14.32 -33.67 -1.93
CA ASN A 29 -12.95 -33.96 -2.37
C ASN A 29 -12.02 -32.72 -2.29
N PHE A 30 -12.51 -31.59 -1.85
CA PHE A 30 -11.78 -30.32 -1.75
C PHE A 30 -11.11 -29.83 -3.06
N LYS A 31 -11.47 -30.37 -4.22
CA LYS A 31 -10.89 -29.99 -5.52
C LYS A 31 -11.17 -28.54 -5.89
N LYS A 32 -12.36 -28.04 -5.54
CA LYS A 32 -12.72 -26.62 -5.75
C LYS A 32 -11.86 -25.71 -4.85
N PHE A 33 -11.59 -26.10 -3.60
CA PHE A 33 -10.70 -25.39 -2.68
C PHE A 33 -9.27 -25.29 -3.22
N ASP A 34 -8.73 -26.38 -3.73
CA ASP A 34 -7.37 -26.39 -4.29
C ASP A 34 -7.28 -25.49 -5.53
N LYS A 35 -8.29 -25.52 -6.41
CA LYS A 35 -8.36 -24.64 -7.57
C LYS A 35 -8.39 -23.15 -7.16
N ILE A 36 -9.16 -22.79 -6.13
CA ILE A 36 -9.23 -21.43 -5.59
C ILE A 36 -7.88 -21.00 -5.03
N LYS A 37 -7.22 -21.87 -4.26
CA LYS A 37 -5.88 -21.61 -3.73
C LYS A 37 -4.85 -21.42 -4.84
N ASP A 38 -4.89 -22.20 -5.90
CA ASP A 38 -3.98 -22.06 -7.04
C ASP A 38 -4.18 -20.71 -7.75
N ILE A 39 -5.43 -20.27 -7.94
CA ILE A 39 -5.75 -18.94 -8.46
C ILE A 39 -5.15 -17.88 -7.54
N GLY A 40 -5.43 -17.93 -6.23
CA GLY A 40 -4.91 -16.97 -5.25
C GLY A 40 -3.38 -16.92 -5.22
N LYS A 41 -2.71 -18.06 -5.32
CA LYS A 41 -1.25 -18.13 -5.39
C LYS A 41 -0.69 -17.41 -6.61
N ILE A 42 -1.35 -17.53 -7.76
CA ILE A 42 -0.95 -16.80 -8.99
C ILE A 42 -1.06 -15.29 -8.75
N PHE A 43 -2.18 -14.82 -8.20
CA PHE A 43 -2.41 -13.39 -7.93
C PHE A 43 -1.45 -12.85 -6.88
N ASN A 44 -1.23 -13.56 -5.77
CA ASN A 44 -0.27 -13.17 -4.73
C ASN A 44 1.17 -13.11 -5.26
N THR A 45 1.55 -14.08 -6.11
CA THR A 45 2.86 -14.07 -6.77
C THR A 45 3.02 -12.86 -7.70
N LYS A 46 2.00 -12.58 -8.51
CA LYS A 46 1.98 -11.39 -9.38
C LYS A 46 2.09 -10.10 -8.57
N LYS A 47 1.30 -9.98 -7.50
CA LYS A 47 1.32 -8.84 -6.58
C LYS A 47 2.70 -8.64 -5.96
N ALA A 48 3.31 -9.70 -5.42
CA ALA A 48 4.65 -9.65 -4.85
C ALA A 48 5.71 -9.20 -5.88
N ASN A 49 5.64 -9.71 -7.10
CA ASN A 49 6.54 -9.31 -8.18
C ASN A 49 6.34 -7.84 -8.57
N THR A 50 5.09 -7.35 -8.59
CA THR A 50 4.77 -5.93 -8.82
C THR A 50 5.36 -5.04 -7.73
N MET A 51 5.22 -5.41 -6.46
CA MET A 51 5.81 -4.64 -5.33
C MET A 51 7.34 -4.60 -5.43
N LYS A 52 7.96 -5.74 -5.73
CA LYS A 52 9.42 -5.82 -5.94
C LYS A 52 9.88 -4.94 -7.09
N TYR A 53 9.15 -4.95 -8.20
CA TYR A 53 9.46 -4.11 -9.36
C TYR A 53 9.33 -2.62 -8.99
N TYR A 54 8.24 -2.19 -8.35
CA TYR A 54 8.07 -0.80 -7.94
C TYR A 54 9.18 -0.33 -6.99
N LEU A 55 9.57 -1.17 -6.02
CA LEU A 55 10.68 -0.83 -5.14
C LEU A 55 12.00 -0.67 -5.91
N SER A 56 12.26 -1.53 -6.91
CA SER A 56 13.48 -1.43 -7.74
C SER A 56 13.51 -0.17 -8.61
N GLN A 57 12.36 0.45 -8.89
CA GLN A 57 12.25 1.73 -9.62
C GLN A 57 12.19 2.94 -8.68
N SER A 58 12.13 2.71 -7.37
CA SER A 58 12.05 3.78 -6.38
C SER A 58 13.45 4.26 -6.01
N ILE A 59 13.54 5.54 -5.63
CA ILE A 59 14.77 6.16 -5.13
C ILE A 59 14.57 6.46 -3.65
N ILE A 60 15.58 6.14 -2.84
CA ILE A 60 15.64 6.57 -1.45
C ILE A 60 16.29 7.95 -1.42
N GLU A 61 15.61 8.92 -0.83
CA GLU A 61 16.03 10.32 -0.78
C GLU A 61 16.05 10.82 0.66
N ASP A 62 17.05 11.65 0.97
CA ASP A 62 17.08 12.46 2.19
C ASP A 62 16.37 13.79 1.89
N ILE A 63 15.26 14.06 2.60
CA ILE A 63 14.40 15.21 2.35
C ILE A 63 14.10 15.99 3.63
N LYS A 64 13.64 17.22 3.45
CA LYS A 64 12.92 17.98 4.48
C LYS A 64 11.47 18.15 4.07
N ILE A 65 10.60 18.26 5.07
CA ILE A 65 9.19 18.56 4.84
C ILE A 65 9.01 20.08 4.92
N LYS A 66 8.51 20.65 3.83
CA LYS A 66 8.31 22.11 3.69
C LYS A 66 7.52 22.69 4.86
N ASN A 67 8.07 23.69 5.52
CA ASN A 67 7.46 24.44 6.64
C ASN A 67 7.08 23.58 7.87
N TYR A 68 7.50 22.30 7.93
CA TYR A 68 7.15 21.41 9.04
C TYR A 68 8.22 21.40 10.13
N SER A 69 9.45 21.01 9.77
CA SER A 69 10.58 20.99 10.69
C SER A 69 11.90 21.06 9.94
N ASN A 70 13.01 21.33 10.67
CA ASN A 70 14.36 21.25 10.10
C ASN A 70 14.93 19.82 10.07
N LYS A 71 14.18 18.83 10.52
CA LYS A 71 14.57 17.42 10.52
C LYS A 71 14.66 16.91 9.09
N THR A 72 15.73 16.17 8.80
CA THR A 72 15.90 15.44 7.55
C THR A 72 15.35 14.03 7.74
N TYR A 73 14.62 13.56 6.75
CA TYR A 73 13.99 12.24 6.72
C TYR A 73 14.49 11.44 5.51
N LYS A 74 14.75 10.19 5.71
CA LYS A 74 15.09 9.25 4.64
C LYS A 74 13.81 8.56 4.16
N ILE A 75 13.39 8.84 2.93
CA ILE A 75 12.08 8.39 2.43
C ILE A 75 12.15 7.78 1.03
N ILE A 76 11.07 7.12 0.65
CA ILE A 76 10.72 6.82 -0.73
C ILE A 76 9.49 7.66 -1.10
N LYS A 77 9.56 8.41 -2.23
CA LYS A 77 8.42 9.06 -2.88
C LYS A 77 8.05 8.26 -4.14
N TYR A 78 6.79 7.88 -4.28
CA TYR A 78 6.36 7.11 -5.45
C TYR A 78 4.93 7.45 -5.90
N ASN A 79 4.75 7.66 -7.23
CA ASN A 79 3.42 7.76 -7.80
C ASN A 79 2.82 6.36 -7.89
N CYS A 80 1.86 6.07 -7.02
CA CYS A 80 1.34 4.73 -6.81
C CYS A 80 -0.18 4.69 -7.05
N PRO A 81 -0.71 3.74 -7.82
CA PRO A 81 -2.16 3.51 -7.93
C PRO A 81 -2.82 3.37 -6.55
N ASN A 82 -4.04 3.90 -6.41
CA ASN A 82 -4.72 3.97 -5.11
C ASN A 82 -4.94 2.60 -4.47
N ASP A 83 -5.30 1.61 -5.25
CA ASP A 83 -5.53 0.22 -4.84
C ASP A 83 -4.26 -0.50 -4.36
N LEU A 84 -3.08 -0.04 -4.76
CA LEU A 84 -1.79 -0.62 -4.39
C LEU A 84 -1.05 0.13 -3.29
N LYS A 85 -1.51 1.34 -2.89
CA LYS A 85 -0.80 2.18 -1.91
C LYS A 85 -0.55 1.48 -0.58
N SER A 86 -1.53 0.76 -0.04
CA SER A 86 -1.36 0.05 1.23
C SER A 86 -0.33 -1.07 1.12
N ASP A 87 -0.44 -1.89 0.09
CA ASP A 87 0.45 -3.03 -0.11
C ASP A 87 1.88 -2.57 -0.41
N PHE A 88 2.04 -1.61 -1.32
CA PHE A 88 3.36 -1.11 -1.68
C PHE A 88 4.02 -0.35 -0.54
N GLY A 89 3.27 0.46 0.20
CA GLY A 89 3.80 1.16 1.37
C GLY A 89 4.29 0.20 2.46
N ASN A 90 3.52 -0.82 2.79
CA ASN A 90 3.94 -1.85 3.74
C ASN A 90 5.17 -2.63 3.21
N TYR A 91 5.23 -2.88 1.91
CA TYR A 91 6.36 -3.55 1.27
C TYR A 91 7.63 -2.69 1.35
N CYS A 92 7.55 -1.38 1.10
CA CYS A 92 8.66 -0.45 1.26
C CYS A 92 9.21 -0.45 2.69
N MET A 93 8.33 -0.31 3.68
CA MET A 93 8.72 -0.28 5.10
C MET A 93 9.39 -1.57 5.57
N LYS A 94 9.03 -2.72 4.97
CA LYS A 94 9.62 -4.03 5.28
C LYS A 94 10.97 -4.27 4.60
N ASN A 95 11.20 -3.69 3.41
CA ASN A 95 12.30 -4.07 2.52
C ASN A 95 13.31 -2.93 2.24
N ALA A 96 13.07 -1.73 2.77
CA ALA A 96 13.97 -0.59 2.66
C ALA A 96 14.23 0.05 4.03
N ASP A 97 15.46 0.54 4.25
CA ASP A 97 15.79 1.30 5.46
C ASP A 97 15.43 2.77 5.24
N ILE A 98 14.20 3.12 5.57
CA ILE A 98 13.60 4.45 5.45
C ILE A 98 12.83 4.83 6.73
N ASP A 99 12.59 6.12 6.95
CA ASP A 99 11.81 6.60 8.08
C ASP A 99 10.30 6.44 7.82
N PHE A 100 9.86 6.72 6.60
CA PHE A 100 8.50 6.50 6.11
C PHE A 100 8.48 6.54 4.57
N CYS A 101 7.39 6.12 3.95
CA CYS A 101 7.19 6.31 2.51
C CYS A 101 6.01 7.24 2.23
N VAL A 102 6.13 7.96 1.11
CA VAL A 102 5.14 8.90 0.57
C VAL A 102 4.63 8.37 -0.76
N LEU A 103 3.42 7.86 -0.75
CA LEU A 103 2.76 7.36 -1.95
C LEU A 103 1.70 8.35 -2.38
N TRP A 104 1.69 8.72 -3.65
CA TRP A 104 0.80 9.77 -4.12
C TRP A 104 0.13 9.45 -5.45
N THR A 105 -1.00 10.08 -5.71
CA THR A 105 -1.68 10.16 -7.01
C THR A 105 -2.26 11.54 -7.18
N PHE A 106 -2.45 11.98 -8.42
CA PHE A 106 -3.19 13.20 -8.71
C PHE A 106 -4.66 12.87 -9.00
N ASP A 107 -5.56 13.52 -8.28
CA ASP A 107 -7.00 13.41 -8.51
C ASP A 107 -7.48 14.59 -9.35
N HIS A 108 -7.82 14.32 -10.60
CA HIS A 108 -8.29 15.32 -11.55
C HIS A 108 -9.68 15.90 -11.21
N LYS A 109 -10.48 15.20 -10.40
CA LYS A 109 -11.83 15.68 -10.04
C LYS A 109 -11.78 16.83 -9.05
N ILE A 110 -10.86 16.73 -8.10
CA ILE A 110 -10.67 17.76 -7.06
C ILE A 110 -9.44 18.63 -7.30
N ASN A 111 -8.67 18.35 -8.36
CA ASN A 111 -7.45 19.07 -8.75
C ASN A 111 -6.41 19.12 -7.61
N LYS A 112 -6.17 17.99 -6.94
CA LYS A 112 -5.23 17.85 -5.83
C LYS A 112 -4.43 16.57 -5.92
N TYR A 113 -3.29 16.55 -5.25
CA TYR A 113 -2.53 15.34 -4.95
C TYR A 113 -3.09 14.68 -3.69
N ILE A 114 -3.30 13.37 -3.77
CA ILE A 114 -3.72 12.52 -2.64
C ILE A 114 -2.50 11.79 -2.12
N TYR A 115 -2.10 12.10 -0.91
CA TYR A 115 -0.95 11.54 -0.24
C TYR A 115 -1.34 10.43 0.71
N SER A 116 -0.60 9.34 0.68
CA SER A 116 -0.67 8.24 1.65
C SER A 116 0.71 8.01 2.23
N LEU A 117 0.80 8.09 3.54
CA LEU A 117 2.03 7.88 4.29
C LEU A 117 1.97 6.52 4.96
N ARG A 118 3.09 5.79 4.95
CA ARG A 118 3.24 4.52 5.67
C ARG A 118 4.55 4.53 6.45
N SER A 119 4.48 3.99 7.67
CA SER A 119 5.61 3.84 8.59
C SER A 119 5.48 2.57 9.41
N THR A 120 6.32 2.39 10.43
CA THR A 120 6.21 1.34 11.45
C THR A 120 6.25 1.94 12.84
N ASN A 121 6.00 1.12 13.87
CA ASN A 121 6.00 1.60 15.27
C ASN A 121 7.36 2.12 15.72
N GLU A 122 8.45 1.61 15.14
CA GLU A 122 9.84 1.97 15.45
C GLU A 122 10.33 3.19 14.67
N LYS A 123 9.57 3.63 13.69
CA LYS A 123 9.90 4.75 12.81
C LYS A 123 9.01 5.98 13.09
N GLU A 124 8.90 6.89 12.14
CA GLU A 124 8.21 8.17 12.29
C GLU A 124 6.68 8.02 12.47
N ASP A 125 6.08 8.87 13.30
CA ASP A 125 4.63 8.98 13.43
C ASP A 125 4.05 9.79 12.25
N THR A 126 3.53 9.10 11.24
CA THR A 126 3.01 9.76 10.05
C THR A 126 1.69 10.48 10.27
N SER A 127 0.95 10.20 11.36
CA SER A 127 -0.30 10.90 11.65
C SER A 127 -0.05 12.36 12.00
N ILE A 128 1.08 12.68 12.65
CA ILE A 128 1.48 14.05 12.98
C ILE A 128 1.79 14.83 11.70
N ILE A 129 2.51 14.20 10.75
CA ILE A 129 2.81 14.81 9.45
C ILE A 129 1.52 15.07 8.67
N ALA A 130 0.62 14.08 8.61
CA ALA A 130 -0.65 14.24 7.91
C ALA A 130 -1.53 15.33 8.52
N THR A 131 -1.59 15.42 9.86
CA THR A 131 -2.35 16.45 10.58
C THR A 131 -1.80 17.87 10.30
N PHE A 132 -0.49 18.03 10.18
CA PHE A 132 0.12 19.31 9.79
C PHE A 132 -0.40 19.80 8.43
N PHE A 133 -0.69 18.89 7.51
CA PHE A 133 -1.29 19.19 6.19
C PHE A 133 -2.84 19.10 6.18
N ASN A 134 -3.50 19.21 7.34
CA ASN A 134 -4.96 19.11 7.50
C ASN A 134 -5.55 17.75 7.07
N GLY A 135 -4.75 16.71 7.12
CA GLY A 135 -5.17 15.33 6.95
C GLY A 135 -5.31 14.60 8.27
N GLY A 136 -5.11 13.29 8.25
CA GLY A 136 -5.20 12.46 9.45
C GLY A 136 -4.94 10.98 9.17
N GLY A 137 -5.24 10.16 10.17
CA GLY A 137 -5.07 8.71 10.12
C GLY A 137 -4.40 8.16 11.38
N HIS A 138 -3.82 6.99 11.24
CA HIS A 138 -3.12 6.31 12.33
C HIS A 138 -1.61 6.53 12.24
N ARG A 139 -0.90 6.29 13.35
CA ARG A 139 0.55 6.41 13.45
C ARG A 139 1.31 5.88 12.23
N ASN A 140 0.97 4.68 11.78
CA ASN A 140 1.70 3.98 10.72
C ASN A 140 1.01 4.06 9.35
N ALA A 141 -0.18 4.67 9.27
CA ALA A 141 -0.98 4.76 8.06
C ALA A 141 -1.86 6.01 8.09
N SER A 142 -1.44 7.05 7.44
CA SER A 142 -2.12 8.34 7.40
C SER A 142 -2.13 8.91 5.98
N GLY A 143 -2.84 10.01 5.78
CA GLY A 143 -2.89 10.66 4.48
C GLY A 143 -3.48 12.07 4.55
N PHE A 144 -3.29 12.81 3.48
CA PHE A 144 -3.79 14.16 3.30
C PHE A 144 -3.94 14.50 1.81
N GLU A 145 -4.57 15.61 1.54
CA GLU A 145 -4.71 16.17 0.19
C GLU A 145 -3.97 17.52 0.14
N HIS A 146 -3.30 17.79 -0.98
CA HIS A 146 -2.62 19.07 -1.16
C HIS A 146 -2.54 19.47 -2.63
N PHE A 147 -2.44 20.77 -2.91
CA PHE A 147 -2.30 21.30 -4.28
C PHE A 147 -0.88 21.19 -4.81
N GLU A 148 0.12 21.25 -3.94
CA GLU A 148 1.53 21.20 -4.34
C GLU A 148 1.97 19.76 -4.66
N HIS A 149 2.86 19.67 -5.65
CA HIS A 149 3.48 18.42 -6.07
C HIS A 149 4.40 17.84 -4.97
N PRO A 150 4.54 16.52 -4.86
CA PRO A 150 5.39 15.88 -3.84
C PRO A 150 6.81 16.43 -3.74
N ASN A 151 7.44 16.78 -4.85
CA ASN A 151 8.81 17.32 -4.86
C ASN A 151 8.92 18.75 -4.28
N ILE A 152 7.79 19.43 -4.05
CA ILE A 152 7.75 20.74 -3.38
C ILE A 152 7.54 20.56 -1.89
N LEU A 153 6.68 19.62 -1.49
CA LEU A 153 6.38 19.36 -0.08
C LEU A 153 7.50 18.57 0.63
N PHE A 154 8.12 17.66 -0.09
CA PHE A 154 9.16 16.73 0.38
C PHE A 154 10.43 16.97 -0.45
N CYS A 155 11.18 18.01 -0.12
CA CYS A 155 12.35 18.50 -0.86
C CYS A 155 13.66 18.39 -0.07
#